data_1a7ef66a72464f4c1d7cbdcb9f5dda92
#
_entry.id   1a7ef66a72464f4c1d7cbdcb9f5dda92
#
_cell.length_a   1.000
_cell.length_b   1.000
_cell.length_c   1.000
_cell.angle_alpha   90.00
_cell.angle_beta   90.00
_cell.angle_gamma   90.00
#
_symmetry.space_group_name_H-M   'P 1'
#
loop_
_entity.id
_entity.type
_entity.pdbx_description
1 polymer ?
#
loop_
_entity_poly.entity_id
_entity_poly.type
_entity_poly.pdbx_seq_one_letter_code
_entity_poly.pdbx_strand_id
1 'polypeptide(L)'
;MTIAYNPLNDPLWRIENLYHIVDKYGCKSLFKLNWAQKELYNNMWYCNVILKARQLGISTFVCLLFLDRCLFNPNMAAGIIAHTREDAEQLFKRIKLAYDNIPNSVRKEIPATNDSARELVFSNGSSIRVGTSMRGSTLNFLHISEFGKICAKYPDKAEEILTGSLNTVAPGQYVFIESTAEGKSGAFYDICKKAEKQPKDALTKLDFRFHFFPWWKEPTYRVGSIVPFPEEINTYFDHLEGSGIKIDLEQKCWYALKAQTQMDNMMREYPSTSDESWMSAIDGSYYSKQMNLCRLENRIAFVPYDDTVPVHTAWDLGYNDSTAIIFFQLVGKEIHIIEAIEGSGESLVHWLGVVKSKPYIYDKHIAPHDILAHEYSTGMSRQDSARKLGLSFIPSPRVEILPGIDAVRSVLSRCWFDEKKTAGLVKALENYTKEWDDKRACWRSSPLHNQYSHYADAMRYLCISLGIVEPKTYNPGTLGGLRSSPFGR
;
A
#
# COMPACT_ATOMS: atom_id res chain seq x y z
N MET A 1 17.01 42.93 -34.19
CA MET A 1 16.25 43.32 -32.99
C MET A 1 16.53 42.33 -31.93
N THR A 2 17.31 42.70 -30.93
CA THR A 2 17.50 41.88 -29.73
C THR A 2 16.18 41.89 -28.95
N ILE A 3 15.45 40.76 -28.94
CA ILE A 3 14.25 40.61 -28.09
C ILE A 3 14.73 40.80 -26.66
N ALA A 4 14.30 41.85 -25.97
CA ALA A 4 14.63 42.10 -24.59
C ALA A 4 14.14 40.90 -23.76
N TYR A 5 15.01 40.26 -23.01
CA TYR A 5 14.68 39.15 -22.12
C TYR A 5 13.65 39.63 -21.11
N ASN A 6 12.44 39.09 -21.19
CA ASN A 6 11.41 39.29 -20.16
C ASN A 6 11.40 38.10 -19.21
N PRO A 7 11.84 38.26 -17.93
CA PRO A 7 11.92 37.16 -16.99
C PRO A 7 10.54 36.53 -16.67
N LEU A 8 9.44 37.25 -16.90
CA LEU A 8 8.09 36.69 -16.74
C LEU A 8 7.76 35.61 -17.78
N ASN A 9 8.53 35.45 -18.84
CA ASN A 9 8.37 34.36 -19.80
C ASN A 9 9.01 33.04 -19.31
N ASP A 10 9.86 33.10 -18.29
CA ASP A 10 10.52 31.93 -17.72
C ASP A 10 9.73 31.38 -16.50
N PRO A 11 9.10 30.19 -16.60
CA PRO A 11 8.35 29.61 -15.50
C PRO A 11 9.20 29.35 -14.23
N LEU A 12 10.47 28.96 -14.40
CA LEU A 12 11.35 28.71 -13.26
C LEU A 12 11.66 30.01 -12.53
N TRP A 13 11.97 31.07 -13.29
CA TRP A 13 12.19 32.38 -12.72
C TRP A 13 10.96 32.87 -11.96
N ARG A 14 9.75 32.72 -12.52
CA ARG A 14 8.50 33.13 -11.86
C ARG A 14 8.28 32.37 -10.56
N ILE A 15 8.45 31.05 -10.56
CA ILE A 15 8.28 30.22 -9.36
C ILE A 15 9.24 30.66 -8.24
N GLU A 16 10.47 31.02 -8.58
CA GLU A 16 11.47 31.42 -7.58
C GLU A 16 11.43 32.90 -7.19
N ASN A 17 10.71 33.76 -7.91
CA ASN A 17 10.79 35.20 -7.70
C ASN A 17 9.43 35.92 -7.51
N LEU A 18 8.29 35.23 -7.73
CA LEU A 18 6.98 35.88 -7.55
C LEU A 18 6.25 35.38 -6.28
N TYR A 19 6.49 34.17 -5.83
CA TYR A 19 5.65 33.53 -4.81
C TYR A 19 6.29 33.53 -3.43
N HIS A 20 5.47 33.81 -2.41
CA HIS A 20 5.88 33.75 -1.02
C HIS A 20 5.25 32.53 -0.33
N ILE A 21 5.97 31.98 0.61
CA ILE A 21 5.51 30.89 1.47
C ILE A 21 5.76 31.25 2.94
N VAL A 22 5.14 30.51 3.85
CA VAL A 22 5.59 30.43 5.24
C VAL A 22 6.51 29.23 5.35
N ASP A 23 7.75 29.47 5.76
CA ASP A 23 8.76 28.42 5.91
C ASP A 23 8.54 27.59 7.19
N LYS A 24 9.40 26.59 7.41
CA LYS A 24 9.33 25.70 8.58
C LYS A 24 9.58 26.41 9.93
N TYR A 25 10.05 27.64 9.91
CA TYR A 25 10.27 28.49 11.09
C TYR A 25 9.13 29.48 11.32
N GLY A 26 8.07 29.43 10.51
CA GLY A 26 6.93 30.35 10.59
C GLY A 26 7.19 31.69 9.93
N CYS A 27 8.31 31.87 9.24
CA CYS A 27 8.67 33.11 8.59
C CYS A 27 8.13 33.17 7.15
N LYS A 28 7.54 34.33 6.79
CA LYS A 28 7.15 34.55 5.39
C LYS A 28 8.42 34.87 4.58
N SER A 29 8.69 34.07 3.57
CA SER A 29 9.86 34.18 2.72
C SER A 29 9.51 33.96 1.25
N LEU A 30 10.37 34.52 0.37
CA LEU A 30 10.28 34.21 -1.07
C LEU A 30 10.61 32.75 -1.30
N PHE A 31 9.77 32.08 -2.09
CA PHE A 31 9.98 30.67 -2.38
C PHE A 31 11.24 30.47 -3.25
N LYS A 32 12.06 29.51 -2.84
CA LYS A 32 13.20 29.03 -3.62
C LYS A 32 13.14 27.50 -3.64
N LEU A 33 13.39 26.91 -4.80
CA LEU A 33 13.38 25.46 -4.92
C LEU A 33 14.54 24.85 -4.13
N ASN A 34 14.22 23.87 -3.28
CA ASN A 34 15.23 23.00 -2.69
C ASN A 34 15.70 21.95 -3.72
N TRP A 35 16.65 21.10 -3.32
CA TRP A 35 17.24 20.08 -4.19
C TRP A 35 16.18 19.10 -4.77
N ALA A 36 15.23 18.62 -3.94
CA ALA A 36 14.21 17.66 -4.36
C ALA A 36 13.21 18.28 -5.36
N GLN A 37 12.84 19.51 -5.11
CA GLN A 37 11.95 20.28 -5.98
C GLN A 37 12.60 20.61 -7.32
N LYS A 38 13.91 20.98 -7.31
CA LYS A 38 14.70 21.18 -8.53
C LYS A 38 14.84 19.88 -9.34
N GLU A 39 15.15 18.78 -8.66
CA GLU A 39 15.24 17.46 -9.30
C GLU A 39 13.90 17.07 -9.93
N LEU A 40 12.76 17.29 -9.22
CA LEU A 40 11.44 17.04 -9.76
C LEU A 40 11.12 17.95 -10.94
N TYR A 41 11.37 19.26 -10.84
CA TYR A 41 11.11 20.22 -11.90
C TYR A 41 11.84 19.85 -13.21
N ASN A 42 13.11 19.49 -13.11
CA ASN A 42 13.95 19.15 -14.25
C ASN A 42 13.60 17.79 -14.88
N ASN A 43 12.98 16.88 -14.12
CA ASN A 43 12.68 15.51 -14.54
C ASN A 43 11.19 15.20 -14.60
N MET A 44 10.29 16.18 -14.43
CA MET A 44 8.85 15.92 -14.46
C MET A 44 8.40 15.43 -15.84
N TRP A 45 7.39 14.60 -15.83
CA TRP A 45 6.73 14.01 -16.99
C TRP A 45 5.25 14.38 -16.95
N TYR A 46 4.48 13.91 -17.90
CA TYR A 46 3.02 14.12 -17.89
C TYR A 46 2.37 13.48 -16.65
N CYS A 47 2.70 12.24 -16.37
CA CYS A 47 2.26 11.57 -15.14
C CYS A 47 3.47 11.28 -14.23
N ASN A 48 3.42 11.77 -13.00
CA ASN A 48 4.51 11.66 -12.02
C ASN A 48 4.02 10.93 -10.78
N VAL A 49 4.73 9.89 -10.36
CA VAL A 49 4.53 9.24 -9.07
C VAL A 49 5.77 9.43 -8.20
N ILE A 50 5.56 9.94 -6.98
CA ILE A 50 6.63 10.47 -6.13
C ILE A 50 6.59 9.76 -4.79
N LEU A 51 7.60 8.92 -4.55
CA LEU A 51 7.89 8.32 -3.27
C LEU A 51 8.98 9.14 -2.57
N LYS A 52 8.72 9.59 -1.36
CA LYS A 52 9.59 10.61 -0.73
C LYS A 52 9.74 10.43 0.78
N ALA A 53 10.87 10.89 1.31
CA ALA A 53 10.99 11.18 2.73
C ALA A 53 10.09 12.36 3.15
N ARG A 54 9.81 12.49 4.43
CA ARG A 54 8.99 13.57 4.98
C ARG A 54 9.61 14.95 4.77
N GLN A 55 8.75 15.98 4.73
CA GLN A 55 9.08 17.41 4.79
C GLN A 55 9.99 17.92 3.67
N LEU A 56 10.03 17.31 2.51
CA LEU A 56 10.78 17.78 1.35
C LEU A 56 10.05 18.88 0.55
N GLY A 57 8.87 19.32 1.00
CA GLY A 57 8.13 20.45 0.41
C GLY A 57 7.54 20.18 -0.98
N ILE A 58 7.42 18.93 -1.42
CA ILE A 58 6.90 18.58 -2.74
C ILE A 58 5.48 19.08 -2.95
N SER A 59 4.57 18.87 -1.98
CA SER A 59 3.18 19.34 -2.09
C SER A 59 3.11 20.88 -2.25
N THR A 60 3.97 21.64 -1.55
CA THR A 60 4.05 23.09 -1.70
C THR A 60 4.51 23.49 -3.09
N PHE A 61 5.55 22.82 -3.60
CA PHE A 61 6.05 23.07 -4.96
C PHE A 61 4.99 22.82 -6.03
N VAL A 62 4.28 21.67 -5.96
CA VAL A 62 3.22 21.34 -6.93
C VAL A 62 2.06 22.36 -6.86
N CYS A 63 1.68 22.82 -5.66
CA CYS A 63 0.69 23.88 -5.50
C CYS A 63 1.12 25.19 -6.18
N LEU A 64 2.38 25.60 -6.02
CA LEU A 64 2.90 26.81 -6.67
C LEU A 64 3.05 26.64 -8.19
N LEU A 65 3.47 25.47 -8.64
CA LEU A 65 3.53 25.14 -10.07
C LEU A 65 2.14 25.25 -10.73
N PHE A 66 1.10 24.75 -10.08
CA PHE A 66 -0.27 24.83 -10.59
C PHE A 66 -0.78 26.27 -10.58
N LEU A 67 -0.49 27.02 -9.52
CA LEU A 67 -0.81 28.46 -9.46
C LEU A 67 -0.14 29.22 -10.61
N ASP A 68 1.16 29.01 -10.83
CA ASP A 68 1.90 29.64 -11.92
C ASP A 68 1.30 29.30 -13.29
N ARG A 69 0.99 28.01 -13.51
CA ARG A 69 0.38 27.58 -14.76
C ARG A 69 -0.99 28.20 -15.00
N CYS A 70 -1.83 28.31 -13.97
CA CYS A 70 -3.16 28.91 -14.09
C CYS A 70 -3.09 30.43 -14.26
N LEU A 71 -2.12 31.12 -13.66
CA LEU A 71 -1.96 32.57 -13.84
C LEU A 71 -1.45 32.92 -15.24
N PHE A 72 -0.43 32.22 -15.73
CA PHE A 72 0.27 32.59 -16.97
C PHE A 72 -0.20 31.83 -18.22
N ASN A 73 -1.22 30.98 -18.10
CA ASN A 73 -1.90 30.35 -19.24
C ASN A 73 -3.42 30.45 -19.06
N PRO A 74 -4.16 30.90 -20.08
CA PRO A 74 -5.62 31.01 -19.96
C PRO A 74 -6.31 29.66 -20.00
N ASN A 75 -7.52 29.59 -19.43
CA ASN A 75 -8.43 28.46 -19.47
C ASN A 75 -7.83 27.15 -18.90
N MET A 76 -6.95 27.24 -17.92
CA MET A 76 -6.38 26.09 -17.23
C MET A 76 -7.21 25.75 -15.99
N ALA A 77 -7.51 24.45 -15.82
CA ALA A 77 -8.22 23.93 -14.66
C ALA A 77 -7.29 22.99 -13.87
N ALA A 78 -7.06 23.32 -12.58
CA ALA A 78 -6.24 22.54 -11.68
C ALA A 78 -7.08 21.96 -10.51
N GLY A 79 -6.92 20.67 -10.24
CA GLY A 79 -7.53 19.96 -9.11
C GLY A 79 -6.48 19.46 -8.13
N ILE A 80 -6.71 19.61 -6.84
CA ILE A 80 -5.85 19.09 -5.78
C ILE A 80 -6.67 18.22 -4.85
N ILE A 81 -6.30 16.96 -4.71
CA ILE A 81 -6.92 15.98 -3.82
C ILE A 81 -6.03 15.77 -2.60
N ALA A 82 -6.62 15.86 -1.42
CA ALA A 82 -5.98 15.48 -0.17
C ALA A 82 -6.76 14.37 0.55
N HIS A 83 -6.15 13.74 1.54
CA HIS A 83 -6.77 12.60 2.21
C HIS A 83 -7.94 13.05 3.12
N THR A 84 -7.87 14.23 3.76
CA THR A 84 -8.96 14.86 4.50
C THR A 84 -9.34 16.22 3.92
N ARG A 85 -10.49 16.72 4.34
CA ARG A 85 -10.94 18.07 3.99
C ARG A 85 -10.04 19.15 4.59
N GLU A 86 -9.61 18.95 5.82
CA GLU A 86 -8.72 19.84 6.55
C GLU A 86 -7.37 19.98 5.84
N ASP A 87 -6.80 18.87 5.36
CA ASP A 87 -5.55 18.92 4.60
C ASP A 87 -5.72 19.61 3.25
N ALA A 88 -6.85 19.37 2.57
CA ALA A 88 -7.18 20.10 1.34
C ALA A 88 -7.22 21.63 1.59
N GLU A 89 -7.87 22.06 2.66
CA GLU A 89 -7.94 23.48 3.06
C GLU A 89 -6.56 24.03 3.45
N GLN A 90 -5.68 23.23 4.07
CA GLN A 90 -4.31 23.63 4.36
C GLN A 90 -3.46 23.82 3.08
N LEU A 91 -3.61 22.94 2.10
CA LEU A 91 -2.96 23.12 0.79
C LEU A 91 -3.48 24.38 0.09
N PHE A 92 -4.80 24.62 0.17
CA PHE A 92 -5.40 25.81 -0.42
C PHE A 92 -4.91 27.12 0.21
N LYS A 93 -4.75 27.15 1.54
CA LYS A 93 -4.19 28.32 2.25
C LYS A 93 -2.78 28.66 1.74
N ARG A 94 -1.96 27.68 1.36
CA ARG A 94 -0.63 27.92 0.76
C ARG A 94 -0.76 28.60 -0.60
N ILE A 95 -1.68 28.13 -1.44
CA ILE A 95 -1.94 28.71 -2.76
C ILE A 95 -2.44 30.15 -2.61
N LYS A 96 -3.40 30.37 -1.70
CA LYS A 96 -3.95 31.70 -1.44
C LYS A 96 -2.90 32.66 -0.92
N LEU A 97 -2.09 32.26 0.07
CA LEU A 97 -0.97 33.05 0.55
C LEU A 97 -0.03 33.46 -0.59
N ALA A 98 0.33 32.52 -1.45
CA ALA A 98 1.21 32.79 -2.58
C ALA A 98 0.59 33.79 -3.56
N TYR A 99 -0.69 33.61 -3.93
CA TYR A 99 -1.43 34.52 -4.81
C TYR A 99 -1.58 35.92 -4.21
N ASP A 100 -1.93 36.05 -2.93
CA ASP A 100 -2.14 37.34 -2.26
C ASP A 100 -0.86 38.16 -2.15
N ASN A 101 0.31 37.52 -2.28
CA ASN A 101 1.62 38.16 -2.13
C ASN A 101 2.41 38.27 -3.45
N ILE A 102 1.82 37.97 -4.62
CA ILE A 102 2.45 38.30 -5.90
C ILE A 102 2.46 39.83 -6.12
N PRO A 103 3.37 40.37 -6.97
CA PRO A 103 3.39 41.81 -7.28
C PRO A 103 2.03 42.31 -7.74
N ASN A 104 1.65 43.50 -7.24
CA ASN A 104 0.35 44.10 -7.56
C ASN A 104 0.12 44.32 -9.07
N SER A 105 1.18 44.54 -9.86
CA SER A 105 1.10 44.64 -11.31
C SER A 105 0.53 43.36 -11.91
N VAL A 106 1.07 42.20 -11.53
CA VAL A 106 0.61 40.88 -12.01
C VAL A 106 -0.81 40.56 -11.53
N ARG A 107 -1.09 40.84 -10.24
CA ARG A 107 -2.41 40.58 -9.64
C ARG A 107 -3.53 41.41 -10.25
N LYS A 108 -3.22 42.64 -10.70
CA LYS A 108 -4.19 43.54 -11.36
C LYS A 108 -4.50 43.08 -12.79
N GLU A 109 -3.55 42.47 -13.50
CA GLU A 109 -3.76 41.92 -14.84
C GLU A 109 -4.57 40.64 -14.79
N ILE A 110 -4.40 39.79 -13.76
CA ILE A 110 -5.07 38.49 -13.62
C ILE A 110 -5.72 38.44 -12.22
N PRO A 111 -6.77 39.22 -11.97
CA PRO A 111 -7.46 39.20 -10.70
C PRO A 111 -8.26 37.92 -10.52
N ALA A 112 -8.40 37.48 -9.24
CA ALA A 112 -9.36 36.43 -8.90
C ALA A 112 -10.78 36.99 -9.03
N THR A 113 -11.63 36.31 -9.77
CA THR A 113 -13.05 36.64 -9.97
C THR A 113 -13.96 35.91 -8.98
N ASN A 114 -13.49 34.75 -8.47
CA ASN A 114 -14.09 34.03 -7.36
C ASN A 114 -12.98 33.60 -6.38
N ASP A 115 -13.18 33.89 -5.11
CA ASP A 115 -12.28 33.55 -4.01
C ASP A 115 -13.09 32.90 -2.90
N SER A 116 -13.24 31.59 -2.97
CA SER A 116 -13.95 30.80 -1.96
C SER A 116 -12.97 30.09 -1.02
N ALA A 117 -13.47 29.34 -0.06
CA ALA A 117 -12.64 28.54 0.84
C ALA A 117 -11.87 27.38 0.17
N ARG A 118 -12.24 27.01 -1.09
CA ARG A 118 -11.68 25.84 -1.79
C ARG A 118 -11.45 26.03 -3.28
N GLU A 119 -11.72 27.21 -3.79
CA GLU A 119 -11.58 27.48 -5.22
C GLU A 119 -11.17 28.92 -5.46
N LEU A 120 -10.18 29.11 -6.32
CA LEU A 120 -9.82 30.38 -6.94
C LEU A 120 -10.16 30.29 -8.42
N VAL A 121 -10.92 31.26 -8.93
CA VAL A 121 -11.18 31.45 -10.37
C VAL A 121 -10.55 32.77 -10.78
N PHE A 122 -9.81 32.77 -11.89
CA PHE A 122 -9.09 33.92 -12.40
C PHE A 122 -9.78 34.55 -13.62
N SER A 123 -9.55 35.84 -13.85
CA SER A 123 -10.12 36.58 -14.98
C SER A 123 -9.73 36.03 -16.35
N ASN A 124 -8.63 35.26 -16.46
CA ASN A 124 -8.19 34.58 -17.67
C ASN A 124 -8.90 33.25 -17.95
N GLY A 125 -9.96 32.92 -17.20
CA GLY A 125 -10.73 31.69 -17.34
C GLY A 125 -10.11 30.46 -16.64
N SER A 126 -8.97 30.61 -15.98
CA SER A 126 -8.31 29.54 -15.25
C SER A 126 -8.88 29.37 -13.84
N SER A 127 -8.78 28.15 -13.27
CA SER A 127 -9.23 27.90 -11.90
C SER A 127 -8.36 26.86 -11.18
N ILE A 128 -8.31 26.96 -9.84
CA ILE A 128 -7.69 25.99 -8.96
C ILE A 128 -8.70 25.59 -7.90
N ARG A 129 -8.97 24.30 -7.79
CA ARG A 129 -9.91 23.73 -6.81
C ARG A 129 -9.25 22.66 -5.95
N VAL A 130 -9.55 22.65 -4.64
CA VAL A 130 -9.11 21.63 -3.71
C VAL A 130 -10.29 20.83 -3.16
N GLY A 131 -10.05 19.56 -2.85
CA GLY A 131 -11.09 18.69 -2.30
C GLY A 131 -10.56 17.32 -1.93
N THR A 132 -11.48 16.41 -1.66
CA THR A 132 -11.16 15.00 -1.37
C THR A 132 -11.43 14.08 -2.56
N SER A 133 -12.01 14.61 -3.63
CA SER A 133 -12.31 13.92 -4.89
C SER A 133 -12.52 14.98 -5.98
N MET A 134 -12.23 14.64 -7.24
CA MET A 134 -12.40 15.53 -8.40
C MET A 134 -13.14 14.77 -9.50
N ARG A 135 -14.46 14.96 -9.60
CA ARG A 135 -15.31 14.38 -10.64
C ARG A 135 -16.04 15.46 -11.42
N GLY A 136 -16.44 15.14 -12.63
CA GLY A 136 -17.36 15.95 -13.43
C GLY A 136 -16.78 17.20 -14.07
N SER A 137 -15.45 17.37 -14.09
CA SER A 137 -14.77 18.47 -14.78
C SER A 137 -13.52 17.97 -15.48
N THR A 138 -13.22 18.51 -16.66
CA THR A 138 -11.93 18.25 -17.32
C THR A 138 -10.83 19.07 -16.64
N LEU A 139 -9.73 18.42 -16.30
CA LEU A 139 -8.58 19.05 -15.65
C LEU A 139 -7.36 19.03 -16.56
N ASN A 140 -6.57 20.10 -16.50
CA ASN A 140 -5.23 20.18 -17.10
C ASN A 140 -4.15 19.75 -16.08
N PHE A 141 -4.44 19.90 -14.81
CA PHE A 141 -3.50 19.60 -13.72
C PHE A 141 -4.22 18.87 -12.59
N LEU A 142 -3.69 17.73 -12.19
CA LEU A 142 -4.20 16.98 -11.04
C LEU A 142 -3.06 16.65 -10.07
N HIS A 143 -3.24 17.02 -8.81
CA HIS A 143 -2.34 16.65 -7.73
C HIS A 143 -3.08 15.79 -6.70
N ILE A 144 -2.55 14.63 -6.39
CA ILE A 144 -3.06 13.73 -5.35
C ILE A 144 -2.00 13.66 -4.26
N SER A 145 -2.27 14.37 -3.16
CA SER A 145 -1.35 14.46 -2.02
C SER A 145 -1.60 13.34 -1.01
N GLU A 146 -0.53 12.75 -0.50
CA GLU A 146 -0.52 11.67 0.50
C GLU A 146 -1.38 10.45 0.06
N PHE A 147 -1.24 10.05 -1.22
CA PHE A 147 -2.05 8.96 -1.80
C PHE A 147 -1.82 7.61 -1.12
N GLY A 148 -0.62 7.32 -0.62
CA GLY A 148 -0.36 6.13 0.18
C GLY A 148 -1.28 6.03 1.40
N LYS A 149 -1.48 7.14 2.13
CA LYS A 149 -2.42 7.19 3.27
C LYS A 149 -3.87 7.00 2.84
N ILE A 150 -4.26 7.54 1.68
CA ILE A 150 -5.59 7.33 1.12
C ILE A 150 -5.79 5.84 0.86
N CYS A 151 -4.82 5.18 0.22
CA CYS A 151 -4.88 3.74 -0.06
C CYS A 151 -4.98 2.88 1.20
N ALA A 152 -4.24 3.25 2.26
CA ALA A 152 -4.22 2.48 3.50
C ALA A 152 -5.48 2.65 4.35
N LYS A 153 -6.02 3.88 4.45
CA LYS A 153 -7.15 4.19 5.32
C LYS A 153 -8.51 4.15 4.63
N TYR A 154 -8.55 4.46 3.34
CA TYR A 154 -9.77 4.61 2.54
C TYR A 154 -9.63 3.92 1.19
N PRO A 155 -9.53 2.58 1.15
CA PRO A 155 -9.31 1.84 -0.11
C PRO A 155 -10.38 2.12 -1.17
N ASP A 156 -11.66 2.21 -0.81
CA ASP A 156 -12.74 2.54 -1.74
C ASP A 156 -12.58 3.93 -2.37
N LYS A 157 -12.11 4.89 -1.57
CA LYS A 157 -11.81 6.24 -2.06
C LYS A 157 -10.59 6.25 -2.97
N ALA A 158 -9.59 5.43 -2.68
CA ALA A 158 -8.44 5.27 -3.57
C ALA A 158 -8.87 4.71 -4.93
N GLU A 159 -9.74 3.72 -4.96
CA GLU A 159 -10.33 3.20 -6.19
C GLU A 159 -11.17 4.25 -6.92
N GLU A 160 -11.99 5.03 -6.21
CA GLU A 160 -12.73 6.16 -6.77
C GLU A 160 -11.82 7.20 -7.42
N ILE A 161 -10.68 7.53 -6.80
CA ILE A 161 -9.71 8.48 -7.35
C ILE A 161 -9.10 7.92 -8.65
N LEU A 162 -8.76 6.64 -8.70
CA LEU A 162 -8.19 6.00 -9.88
C LEU A 162 -9.19 5.90 -11.02
N THR A 163 -10.40 5.47 -10.75
CA THR A 163 -11.43 5.25 -11.77
C THR A 163 -12.19 6.51 -12.17
N GLY A 164 -12.23 7.51 -11.29
CA GLY A 164 -12.94 8.77 -11.48
C GLY A 164 -12.00 9.95 -11.73
N SER A 165 -11.25 10.35 -10.71
CA SER A 165 -10.47 11.60 -10.78
C SER A 165 -9.31 11.58 -11.77
N LEU A 166 -8.58 10.47 -11.93
CA LEU A 166 -7.52 10.37 -12.94
C LEU A 166 -8.06 10.49 -14.36
N ASN A 167 -9.26 9.97 -14.64
CA ASN A 167 -9.90 10.06 -15.95
C ASN A 167 -10.40 11.47 -16.31
N THR A 168 -10.38 12.42 -15.37
CA THR A 168 -10.66 13.83 -15.68
C THR A 168 -9.52 14.53 -16.38
N VAL A 169 -8.31 13.94 -16.38
CA VAL A 169 -7.10 14.52 -16.96
C VAL A 169 -6.86 13.92 -18.36
N ALA A 170 -6.91 14.75 -19.39
CA ALA A 170 -6.67 14.31 -20.75
C ALA A 170 -5.19 13.92 -20.99
N PRO A 171 -4.89 12.99 -21.93
CA PRO A 171 -3.52 12.63 -22.28
C PRO A 171 -2.69 13.85 -22.68
N GLY A 172 -1.49 13.97 -22.09
CA GLY A 172 -0.59 15.10 -22.33
C GLY A 172 -0.78 16.28 -21.38
N GLN A 173 -1.70 16.16 -20.43
CA GLN A 173 -1.83 17.04 -19.27
C GLN A 173 -1.02 16.48 -18.08
N TYR A 174 -0.99 17.17 -16.94
CA TYR A 174 -0.06 16.83 -15.85
C TYR A 174 -0.77 16.22 -14.64
N VAL A 175 -0.24 15.09 -14.19
CA VAL A 175 -0.65 14.41 -12.96
C VAL A 175 0.55 14.28 -12.02
N PHE A 176 0.34 14.61 -10.74
CA PHE A 176 1.31 14.39 -9.67
C PHE A 176 0.65 13.59 -8.55
N ILE A 177 1.16 12.41 -8.28
CA ILE A 177 0.77 11.57 -7.14
C ILE A 177 1.96 11.51 -6.19
N GLU A 178 1.79 11.90 -4.92
CA GLU A 178 2.91 11.90 -3.98
C GLU A 178 2.50 11.37 -2.61
N SER A 179 3.41 10.63 -1.97
CA SER A 179 3.25 10.16 -0.59
C SER A 179 4.58 9.66 0.00
N THR A 180 4.61 9.49 1.33
CA THR A 180 5.43 8.47 1.98
C THR A 180 4.84 7.08 1.70
N ALA A 181 5.62 6.02 1.89
CA ALA A 181 5.13 4.66 1.75
C ALA A 181 4.11 4.30 2.85
N GLU A 182 3.17 3.42 2.54
CA GLU A 182 2.19 2.88 3.50
C GLU A 182 2.03 1.36 3.26
N GLY A 183 3.15 0.62 3.43
CA GLY A 183 3.18 -0.84 3.24
C GLY A 183 3.30 -1.31 1.80
N LYS A 184 3.35 -2.65 1.62
CA LYS A 184 3.60 -3.32 0.32
C LYS A 184 2.32 -3.62 -0.46
N SER A 185 1.30 -2.78 -0.36
CA SER A 185 0.03 -2.98 -1.07
C SER A 185 -0.71 -1.69 -1.35
N GLY A 186 -1.77 -1.83 -2.13
CA GLY A 186 -2.63 -0.73 -2.55
C GLY A 186 -2.10 -0.02 -3.79
N ALA A 187 -2.96 0.78 -4.37
CA ALA A 187 -2.72 1.39 -5.67
C ALA A 187 -1.44 2.24 -5.74
N PHE A 188 -1.08 2.93 -4.66
CA PHE A 188 0.15 3.73 -4.64
C PHE A 188 1.41 2.87 -4.76
N TYR A 189 1.46 1.75 -4.01
CA TYR A 189 2.55 0.78 -4.12
C TYR A 189 2.65 0.20 -5.53
N ASP A 190 1.50 -0.26 -6.08
CA ASP A 190 1.46 -0.90 -7.39
C ASP A 190 1.89 0.07 -8.51
N ILE A 191 1.44 1.34 -8.47
CA ILE A 191 1.85 2.39 -9.41
C ILE A 191 3.36 2.66 -9.29
N CYS A 192 3.87 2.83 -8.06
CA CYS A 192 5.30 3.06 -7.83
C CYS A 192 6.15 1.91 -8.38
N LYS A 193 5.81 0.66 -8.04
CA LYS A 193 6.58 -0.53 -8.47
C LYS A 193 6.50 -0.78 -9.98
N LYS A 194 5.36 -0.50 -10.60
CA LYS A 194 5.24 -0.54 -12.06
C LYS A 194 6.11 0.54 -12.72
N ALA A 195 6.00 1.78 -12.25
CA ALA A 195 6.73 2.91 -12.82
C ALA A 195 8.25 2.82 -12.60
N GLU A 196 8.70 2.28 -11.45
CA GLU A 196 10.13 2.05 -11.14
C GLU A 196 10.80 1.09 -12.13
N LYS A 197 10.06 0.08 -12.62
CA LYS A 197 10.55 -0.93 -13.57
C LYS A 197 10.54 -0.46 -15.02
N GLN A 198 9.83 0.62 -15.34
CA GLN A 198 9.71 1.10 -16.72
C GLN A 198 10.95 1.89 -17.14
N PRO A 199 11.54 1.61 -18.32
CA PRO A 199 12.61 2.44 -18.89
C PRO A 199 12.13 3.87 -19.12
N LYS A 200 12.88 4.85 -18.63
CA LYS A 200 12.50 6.27 -18.72
C LYS A 200 12.32 6.77 -20.16
N ASP A 201 13.07 6.20 -21.09
CA ASP A 201 13.05 6.58 -22.51
C ASP A 201 11.89 5.95 -23.29
N ALA A 202 11.18 4.98 -22.71
CA ALA A 202 10.05 4.29 -23.32
C ALA A 202 8.68 4.76 -22.81
N LEU A 203 8.65 5.81 -21.96
CA LEU A 203 7.42 6.30 -21.36
C LEU A 203 6.53 7.00 -22.38
N THR A 204 5.26 6.59 -22.45
CA THR A 204 4.19 7.32 -23.13
C THR A 204 3.65 8.44 -22.24
N LYS A 205 2.79 9.31 -22.81
CA LYS A 205 2.15 10.39 -22.03
C LYS A 205 1.19 9.90 -20.94
N LEU A 206 0.81 8.63 -20.97
CA LEU A 206 -0.07 7.99 -19.96
C LEU A 206 0.71 7.21 -18.90
N ASP A 207 1.99 6.93 -19.14
CA ASP A 207 2.81 6.21 -18.19
C ASP A 207 3.33 7.13 -17.09
N PHE A 208 3.39 6.57 -15.87
CA PHE A 208 3.94 7.29 -14.74
C PHE A 208 5.47 7.23 -14.75
N ARG A 209 6.12 8.39 -14.61
CA ARG A 209 7.54 8.50 -14.27
C ARG A 209 7.70 8.40 -12.77
N PHE A 210 8.54 7.47 -12.32
CA PHE A 210 8.86 7.29 -10.92
C PHE A 210 9.94 8.27 -10.46
N HIS A 211 9.69 8.90 -9.28
CA HIS A 211 10.63 9.76 -8.59
C HIS A 211 10.79 9.26 -7.15
N PHE A 212 12.04 9.12 -6.70
CA PHE A 212 12.36 8.76 -5.34
C PHE A 212 13.24 9.80 -4.69
N PHE A 213 12.81 10.32 -3.54
CA PHE A 213 13.54 11.34 -2.78
C PHE A 213 13.89 10.82 -1.39
N PRO A 214 15.12 10.28 -1.19
CA PRO A 214 15.58 9.74 0.08
C PRO A 214 15.93 10.84 1.09
N TRP A 215 15.95 10.48 2.37
CA TRP A 215 16.24 11.41 3.45
C TRP A 215 17.68 11.94 3.42
N TRP A 216 18.64 11.11 3.08
CA TRP A 216 20.07 11.44 3.16
C TRP A 216 20.53 12.51 2.16
N LYS A 217 19.75 12.80 1.14
CA LYS A 217 19.97 13.92 0.23
C LYS A 217 19.55 15.27 0.83
N GLU A 218 18.78 15.30 1.94
CA GLU A 218 18.31 16.54 2.55
C GLU A 218 19.40 17.18 3.42
N PRO A 219 19.93 18.36 3.05
CA PRO A 219 21.05 18.98 3.75
C PRO A 219 20.76 19.38 5.20
N THR A 220 19.48 19.54 5.54
CA THR A 220 19.07 19.99 6.90
C THR A 220 18.87 18.83 7.87
N TYR A 221 18.96 17.56 7.42
CA TYR A 221 18.83 16.39 8.29
C TYR A 221 20.18 16.02 8.90
N ARG A 222 20.68 16.92 9.78
CA ARG A 222 21.98 16.86 10.43
C ARG A 222 21.89 17.31 11.88
N VAL A 223 22.76 16.79 12.70
CA VAL A 223 22.97 17.20 14.09
C VAL A 223 24.46 17.31 14.36
N GLY A 224 24.91 18.47 14.84
CA GLY A 224 26.32 18.76 15.15
C GLY A 224 26.84 18.06 16.42
N SER A 225 26.00 17.33 17.16
CA SER A 225 26.40 16.59 18.36
C SER A 225 26.67 15.14 18.02
N ILE A 226 27.82 14.60 18.43
CA ILE A 226 28.14 13.18 18.30
C ILE A 226 27.34 12.43 19.35
N VAL A 227 26.54 11.46 18.90
CA VAL A 227 25.79 10.55 19.76
C VAL A 227 26.23 9.09 19.50
N PRO A 228 26.30 8.25 20.55
CA PRO A 228 26.54 6.82 20.32
C PRO A 228 25.35 6.19 19.62
N PHE A 229 25.62 5.26 18.70
CA PHE A 229 24.58 4.50 18.01
C PHE A 229 24.51 3.08 18.58
N PRO A 230 23.32 2.45 18.64
CA PRO A 230 23.17 1.02 18.78
C PRO A 230 23.88 0.26 17.65
N GLU A 231 24.38 -0.93 17.94
CA GLU A 231 25.12 -1.77 16.97
C GLU A 231 24.28 -2.06 15.69
N GLU A 232 22.98 -2.22 15.84
CA GLU A 232 22.02 -2.42 14.74
C GLU A 232 22.02 -1.23 13.76
N ILE A 233 22.12 -0.01 14.27
CA ILE A 233 22.17 1.21 13.43
C ILE A 233 23.54 1.32 12.74
N ASN A 234 24.64 0.92 13.39
CA ASN A 234 25.95 0.87 12.73
C ASN A 234 25.93 -0.13 11.55
N THR A 235 25.47 -1.35 11.80
CA THR A 235 25.32 -2.38 10.77
C THR A 235 24.45 -1.90 9.60
N TYR A 236 23.38 -1.17 9.89
CA TYR A 236 22.52 -0.57 8.86
C TYR A 236 23.30 0.45 7.99
N PHE A 237 24.09 1.34 8.60
CA PHE A 237 24.89 2.30 7.85
C PHE A 237 26.00 1.63 7.03
N ASP A 238 26.65 0.60 7.57
CA ASP A 238 27.65 -0.17 6.84
C ASP A 238 27.07 -0.83 5.58
N HIS A 239 25.81 -1.34 5.69
CA HIS A 239 25.09 -1.88 4.54
C HIS A 239 24.78 -0.79 3.50
N LEU A 240 24.37 0.39 3.91
CA LEU A 240 24.11 1.51 3.00
C LEU A 240 25.38 1.98 2.30
N GLU A 241 26.50 2.09 3.03
CA GLU A 241 27.80 2.46 2.47
C GLU A 241 28.29 1.40 1.49
N GLY A 242 28.11 0.11 1.80
CA GLY A 242 28.40 -1.00 0.89
C GLY A 242 27.57 -0.95 -0.40
N SER A 243 26.38 -0.35 -0.34
CA SER A 243 25.52 -0.09 -1.49
C SER A 243 25.83 1.22 -2.23
N GLY A 244 26.89 1.94 -1.84
CA GLY A 244 27.34 3.19 -2.46
C GLY A 244 26.65 4.46 -1.95
N ILE A 245 25.82 4.38 -0.91
CA ILE A 245 25.16 5.54 -0.28
C ILE A 245 26.10 6.10 0.77
N LYS A 246 26.64 7.30 0.53
CA LYS A 246 27.54 7.98 1.47
C LYS A 246 26.73 8.84 2.44
N ILE A 247 26.86 8.56 3.73
CA ILE A 247 26.19 9.28 4.82
C ILE A 247 27.28 9.78 5.78
N ASP A 248 27.33 11.08 6.04
CA ASP A 248 28.32 11.61 6.97
C ASP A 248 27.88 11.46 8.44
N LEU A 249 28.81 11.74 9.36
CA LEU A 249 28.59 11.52 10.80
C LEU A 249 27.43 12.32 11.36
N GLU A 250 27.24 13.58 10.94
CA GLU A 250 26.13 14.41 11.42
C GLU A 250 24.77 13.88 10.96
N GLN A 251 24.70 13.34 9.75
CA GLN A 251 23.53 12.65 9.22
C GLN A 251 23.25 11.34 9.97
N LYS A 252 24.30 10.54 10.24
CA LYS A 252 24.17 9.31 11.05
C LYS A 252 23.64 9.64 12.45
N CYS A 253 24.16 10.68 13.09
CA CYS A 253 23.68 11.14 14.40
C CYS A 253 22.20 11.59 14.33
N TRP A 254 21.84 12.35 13.32
CA TRP A 254 20.45 12.78 13.12
C TRP A 254 19.50 11.60 12.95
N TYR A 255 19.88 10.63 12.10
CA TYR A 255 19.08 9.44 11.86
C TYR A 255 18.89 8.61 13.14
N ALA A 256 19.96 8.37 13.89
CA ALA A 256 19.92 7.62 15.14
C ALA A 256 18.99 8.26 16.18
N LEU A 257 19.07 9.59 16.36
CA LEU A 257 18.17 10.32 17.25
C LEU A 257 16.72 10.28 16.77
N LYS A 258 16.51 10.39 15.45
CA LYS A 258 15.17 10.34 14.87
C LYS A 258 14.55 8.95 14.99
N ALA A 259 15.35 7.90 14.84
CA ALA A 259 14.92 6.50 14.99
C ALA A 259 14.37 6.20 16.38
N GLN A 260 14.90 6.84 17.45
CA GLN A 260 14.37 6.69 18.81
C GLN A 260 12.89 7.14 18.93
N THR A 261 12.48 8.13 18.15
CA THR A 261 11.11 8.65 18.16
C THR A 261 10.22 8.04 17.09
N GLN A 262 10.79 7.62 15.95
CA GLN A 262 10.03 7.04 14.85
C GLN A 262 9.88 5.51 14.97
N MET A 263 10.78 4.85 15.72
CA MET A 263 10.78 3.40 15.92
C MET A 263 10.61 2.63 14.58
N ASP A 264 9.66 1.71 14.53
CA ASP A 264 9.36 0.89 13.34
C ASP A 264 8.97 1.71 12.09
N ASN A 265 8.62 3.00 12.25
CA ASN A 265 8.22 3.87 11.15
C ASN A 265 9.41 4.59 10.49
N MET A 266 10.63 4.45 11.02
CA MET A 266 11.78 5.21 10.53
C MET A 266 12.05 4.99 9.05
N MET A 267 12.06 3.74 8.60
CA MET A 267 12.28 3.38 7.19
C MET A 267 11.17 3.89 6.25
N ARG A 268 9.93 3.99 6.74
CA ARG A 268 8.80 4.54 5.99
C ARG A 268 8.89 6.06 5.84
N GLU A 269 9.15 6.73 6.96
CA GLU A 269 9.13 8.19 7.03
C GLU A 269 10.41 8.84 6.48
N TYR A 270 11.54 8.14 6.63
CA TYR A 270 12.87 8.59 6.19
C TYR A 270 13.63 7.47 5.47
N PRO A 271 13.13 6.98 4.33
CA PRO A 271 13.73 5.88 3.61
C PRO A 271 15.07 6.26 2.99
N SER A 272 16.02 5.33 3.03
CA SER A 272 17.31 5.44 2.33
C SER A 272 17.24 4.91 0.90
N THR A 273 16.40 3.90 0.67
CA THR A 273 16.15 3.30 -0.65
C THR A 273 14.64 3.15 -0.89
N SER A 274 14.24 3.01 -2.15
CA SER A 274 12.84 2.77 -2.52
C SER A 274 12.31 1.48 -1.90
N ASP A 275 13.09 0.39 -1.90
CA ASP A 275 12.66 -0.90 -1.37
C ASP A 275 12.47 -0.86 0.15
N GLU A 276 13.38 -0.18 0.87
CA GLU A 276 13.30 -0.01 2.32
C GLU A 276 12.02 0.70 2.76
N SER A 277 11.57 1.72 2.00
CA SER A 277 10.38 2.49 2.34
C SER A 277 9.14 1.62 2.54
N TRP A 278 9.08 0.48 1.85
CA TRP A 278 7.96 -0.45 1.89
C TRP A 278 8.07 -1.54 2.96
N MET A 279 9.19 -1.60 3.70
CA MET A 279 9.43 -2.65 4.71
C MET A 279 8.72 -2.38 6.04
N SER A 280 8.35 -1.13 6.31
CA SER A 280 7.64 -0.78 7.55
C SER A 280 6.24 -1.37 7.59
N ALA A 281 5.82 -1.76 8.78
CA ALA A 281 4.47 -2.24 9.03
C ALA A 281 3.44 -1.17 8.65
N ILE A 282 2.34 -1.61 8.04
CA ILE A 282 1.17 -0.75 7.83
C ILE A 282 0.59 -0.39 9.20
N ASP A 283 0.31 0.90 9.43
CA ASP A 283 -0.38 1.33 10.64
C ASP A 283 -1.70 0.56 10.81
N GLY A 284 -1.92 0.00 11.98
CA GLY A 284 -3.09 -0.83 12.26
C GLY A 284 -3.01 -2.27 11.75
N SER A 285 -1.92 -2.71 11.11
CA SER A 285 -1.77 -4.11 10.66
C SER A 285 -1.70 -5.09 11.84
N TYR A 286 -2.28 -6.27 11.62
CA TYR A 286 -2.27 -7.34 12.61
C TYR A 286 -1.02 -8.21 12.55
N TYR A 287 -0.43 -8.46 11.37
CA TYR A 287 0.61 -9.48 11.17
C TYR A 287 1.91 -8.97 10.53
N SER A 288 2.03 -7.66 10.24
CA SER A 288 3.19 -7.11 9.52
C SER A 288 4.54 -7.44 10.16
N LYS A 289 4.64 -7.42 11.50
CA LYS A 289 5.88 -7.81 12.21
C LYS A 289 6.26 -9.26 11.93
N GLN A 290 5.30 -10.18 12.04
CA GLN A 290 5.53 -11.61 11.84
C GLN A 290 5.86 -11.92 10.39
N MET A 291 5.17 -11.29 9.44
CA MET A 291 5.43 -11.47 8.00
C MET A 291 6.80 -10.90 7.58
N ASN A 292 7.21 -9.78 8.18
CA ASN A 292 8.56 -9.25 7.98
C ASN A 292 9.63 -10.24 8.50
N LEU A 293 9.43 -10.88 9.65
CA LEU A 293 10.31 -11.93 10.14
C LEU A 293 10.33 -13.14 9.19
N CYS A 294 9.18 -13.55 8.64
CA CYS A 294 9.13 -14.62 7.64
C CYS A 294 9.99 -14.30 6.41
N ARG A 295 10.04 -13.03 5.98
CA ARG A 295 10.91 -12.60 4.86
C ARG A 295 12.39 -12.57 5.24
N LEU A 296 12.72 -12.01 6.39
CA LEU A 296 14.11 -11.92 6.87
C LEU A 296 14.73 -13.32 7.09
N GLU A 297 13.94 -14.27 7.56
CA GLU A 297 14.35 -15.66 7.79
C GLU A 297 14.22 -16.54 6.53
N ASN A 298 13.91 -15.95 5.37
CA ASN A 298 13.71 -16.66 4.09
C ASN A 298 12.68 -17.80 4.17
N ARG A 299 11.62 -17.64 4.99
CA ARG A 299 10.53 -18.61 5.11
C ARG A 299 9.41 -18.40 4.08
N ILE A 300 9.54 -17.38 3.21
CA ILE A 300 8.75 -17.20 1.99
C ILE A 300 9.69 -17.56 0.85
N ALA A 301 9.64 -18.82 0.39
CA ALA A 301 10.57 -19.41 -0.56
C ALA A 301 9.87 -20.52 -1.34
N PHE A 302 10.61 -21.33 -2.09
CA PHE A 302 10.06 -22.52 -2.70
C PHE A 302 9.76 -23.58 -1.63
N VAL A 303 8.48 -23.99 -1.49
CA VAL A 303 8.01 -25.01 -0.55
C VAL A 303 7.39 -26.15 -1.35
N PRO A 304 8.13 -27.25 -1.61
CA PRO A 304 7.62 -28.35 -2.39
C PRO A 304 6.54 -29.15 -1.64
N TYR A 305 5.62 -29.75 -2.38
CA TYR A 305 4.74 -30.78 -1.86
C TYR A 305 5.55 -32.04 -1.51
N ASP A 306 5.38 -32.54 -0.30
CA ASP A 306 5.94 -33.83 0.19
C ASP A 306 4.85 -34.87 0.13
N ASP A 307 5.01 -35.89 -0.71
CA ASP A 307 4.04 -36.96 -0.88
C ASP A 307 3.99 -38.00 0.27
N THR A 308 4.97 -37.89 1.21
CA THR A 308 5.00 -38.73 2.42
C THR A 308 4.19 -38.13 3.57
N VAL A 309 3.75 -36.87 3.43
CA VAL A 309 2.98 -36.11 4.44
C VAL A 309 1.62 -35.73 3.86
N PRO A 310 0.49 -36.01 4.55
CA PRO A 310 -0.82 -35.66 4.03
C PRO A 310 -1.00 -34.11 3.99
N VAL A 311 -1.78 -33.67 3.00
CA VAL A 311 -2.19 -32.26 2.87
C VAL A 311 -3.47 -32.06 3.66
N HIS A 312 -3.51 -30.99 4.41
CA HIS A 312 -4.72 -30.46 5.04
C HIS A 312 -5.17 -29.20 4.32
N THR A 313 -6.44 -28.87 4.43
CA THR A 313 -6.97 -27.61 3.88
C THR A 313 -7.69 -26.81 4.94
N ALA A 314 -7.56 -25.48 4.91
CA ALA A 314 -8.35 -24.56 5.71
C ALA A 314 -9.11 -23.60 4.79
N TRP A 315 -10.39 -23.45 5.06
CA TRP A 315 -11.32 -22.75 4.19
C TRP A 315 -11.95 -21.56 4.88
N ASP A 316 -12.13 -20.48 4.14
CA ASP A 316 -13.13 -19.46 4.40
C ASP A 316 -14.16 -19.49 3.27
N LEU A 317 -15.45 -19.65 3.61
CA LEU A 317 -16.51 -19.97 2.65
C LEU A 317 -17.43 -18.77 2.43
N GLY A 318 -17.29 -18.06 1.33
CA GLY A 318 -18.19 -17.01 0.85
C GLY A 318 -18.83 -17.39 -0.50
N TYR A 319 -20.05 -16.95 -0.77
CA TYR A 319 -20.70 -17.08 -2.08
C TYR A 319 -20.72 -15.71 -2.81
N ASN A 320 -21.27 -14.69 -2.16
CA ASN A 320 -21.23 -13.31 -2.67
C ASN A 320 -19.88 -12.63 -2.39
N ASP A 321 -19.16 -13.11 -1.37
CA ASP A 321 -17.77 -12.81 -1.07
C ASP A 321 -16.85 -13.89 -1.63
N SER A 322 -15.53 -13.69 -1.49
CA SER A 322 -14.55 -14.69 -1.93
C SER A 322 -14.54 -15.93 -1.04
N THR A 323 -14.39 -17.10 -1.66
CA THR A 323 -13.96 -18.32 -0.95
C THR A 323 -12.44 -18.39 -1.00
N ALA A 324 -11.78 -18.58 0.15
CA ALA A 324 -10.34 -18.77 0.27
C ALA A 324 -10.01 -20.16 0.79
N ILE A 325 -9.01 -20.83 0.17
CA ILE A 325 -8.57 -22.18 0.54
C ILE A 325 -7.06 -22.18 0.68
N ILE A 326 -6.56 -22.60 1.84
CA ILE A 326 -5.14 -22.77 2.15
C ILE A 326 -4.82 -24.26 2.19
N PHE A 327 -3.81 -24.70 1.45
CA PHE A 327 -3.29 -26.08 1.43
C PHE A 327 -1.98 -26.12 2.22
N PHE A 328 -1.91 -26.99 3.22
CA PHE A 328 -0.76 -27.04 4.10
C PHE A 328 -0.40 -28.47 4.54
N GLN A 329 0.86 -28.67 4.90
CA GLN A 329 1.40 -29.91 5.45
C GLN A 329 2.04 -29.64 6.81
N LEU A 330 1.94 -30.57 7.74
CA LEU A 330 2.60 -30.51 9.04
C LEU A 330 3.88 -31.34 8.99
N VAL A 331 5.03 -30.68 8.93
CA VAL A 331 6.35 -31.31 8.85
C VAL A 331 7.08 -31.09 10.18
N GLY A 332 6.97 -32.08 11.08
CA GLY A 332 7.48 -31.93 12.45
C GLY A 332 6.75 -30.83 13.20
N LYS A 333 7.48 -29.74 13.55
CA LYS A 333 6.90 -28.53 14.19
C LYS A 333 6.56 -27.42 13.20
N GLU A 334 6.93 -27.57 11.95
CA GLU A 334 6.74 -26.58 10.90
C GLU A 334 5.42 -26.77 10.18
N ILE A 335 4.89 -25.69 9.61
CA ILE A 335 3.68 -25.66 8.81
C ILE A 335 4.09 -25.19 7.43
N HIS A 336 4.08 -26.09 6.48
CA HIS A 336 4.44 -25.83 5.09
C HIS A 336 3.16 -25.51 4.32
N ILE A 337 2.96 -24.23 4.00
CA ILE A 337 1.84 -23.74 3.20
C ILE A 337 2.27 -23.82 1.74
N ILE A 338 1.80 -24.89 1.06
CA ILE A 338 2.25 -25.26 -0.28
C ILE A 338 1.46 -24.57 -1.39
N GLU A 339 0.22 -24.15 -1.11
CA GLU A 339 -0.63 -23.47 -2.07
C GLU A 339 -1.74 -22.70 -1.34
N ALA A 340 -2.24 -21.62 -1.94
CA ALA A 340 -3.44 -20.92 -1.52
C ALA A 340 -4.19 -20.41 -2.74
N ILE A 341 -5.52 -20.58 -2.76
CA ILE A 341 -6.39 -20.15 -3.85
C ILE A 341 -7.56 -19.34 -3.30
N GLU A 342 -8.03 -18.39 -4.09
CA GLU A 342 -9.17 -17.53 -3.75
C GLU A 342 -9.98 -17.24 -5.01
N GLY A 343 -11.28 -17.05 -4.84
CA GLY A 343 -12.17 -16.61 -5.90
C GLY A 343 -13.60 -16.37 -5.42
N SER A 344 -14.38 -15.65 -6.20
CA SER A 344 -15.76 -15.26 -5.87
C SER A 344 -16.75 -15.73 -6.94
N GLY A 345 -18.04 -15.82 -6.56
CA GLY A 345 -19.10 -16.16 -7.50
C GLY A 345 -19.23 -17.64 -7.85
N GLU A 346 -18.41 -18.52 -7.22
CA GLU A 346 -18.38 -19.93 -7.51
C GLU A 346 -19.09 -20.76 -6.43
N SER A 347 -19.70 -21.87 -6.85
CA SER A 347 -20.43 -22.76 -5.96
C SER A 347 -19.50 -23.67 -5.14
N LEU A 348 -19.99 -24.23 -4.03
CA LEU A 348 -19.28 -25.23 -3.25
C LEU A 348 -18.87 -26.44 -4.12
N VAL A 349 -19.71 -26.85 -5.09
CA VAL A 349 -19.42 -27.94 -6.03
C VAL A 349 -18.19 -27.64 -6.86
N HIS A 350 -18.05 -26.41 -7.36
CA HIS A 350 -16.86 -25.96 -8.10
C HIS A 350 -15.60 -26.11 -7.25
N TRP A 351 -15.60 -25.55 -6.05
CA TRP A 351 -14.42 -25.59 -5.17
C TRP A 351 -14.03 -27.02 -4.76
N LEU A 352 -15.01 -27.88 -4.49
CA LEU A 352 -14.75 -29.28 -4.22
C LEU A 352 -14.14 -30.01 -5.46
N GLY A 353 -14.58 -29.64 -6.65
CA GLY A 353 -13.97 -30.09 -7.90
C GLY A 353 -12.52 -29.66 -8.04
N VAL A 354 -12.22 -28.38 -7.76
CA VAL A 354 -10.86 -27.81 -7.78
C VAL A 354 -9.95 -28.59 -6.80
N VAL A 355 -10.39 -28.76 -5.54
CA VAL A 355 -9.60 -29.49 -4.54
C VAL A 355 -9.34 -30.96 -4.97
N LYS A 356 -10.36 -31.64 -5.47
CA LYS A 356 -10.23 -33.04 -5.92
C LYS A 356 -9.35 -33.19 -7.16
N SER A 357 -9.21 -32.17 -7.99
CA SER A 357 -8.36 -32.22 -9.20
C SER A 357 -6.87 -32.06 -8.88
N LYS A 358 -6.50 -31.66 -7.66
CA LYS A 358 -5.10 -31.51 -7.25
C LYS A 358 -4.46 -32.88 -7.00
N PRO A 359 -3.17 -33.04 -7.27
CA PRO A 359 -2.44 -34.31 -7.09
C PRO A 359 -2.04 -34.51 -5.61
N TYR A 360 -2.89 -34.11 -4.65
CA TYR A 360 -2.57 -34.14 -3.23
C TYR A 360 -3.25 -35.31 -2.53
N ILE A 361 -2.56 -35.89 -1.55
CA ILE A 361 -3.14 -36.88 -0.63
C ILE A 361 -3.67 -36.13 0.57
N TYR A 362 -4.98 -36.09 0.74
CA TYR A 362 -5.64 -35.32 1.78
C TYR A 362 -5.91 -36.11 3.06
N ASP A 363 -5.84 -35.45 4.22
CA ASP A 363 -6.33 -35.95 5.52
C ASP A 363 -7.53 -35.14 6.01
N LYS A 364 -7.35 -33.90 6.41
CA LYS A 364 -8.39 -33.11 7.04
C LYS A 364 -8.70 -31.80 6.27
N HIS A 365 -9.99 -31.48 6.21
CA HIS A 365 -10.50 -30.24 5.63
C HIS A 365 -11.16 -29.41 6.73
N ILE A 366 -10.56 -28.28 7.11
CA ILE A 366 -11.02 -27.39 8.16
C ILE A 366 -11.92 -26.33 7.52
N ALA A 367 -13.10 -26.09 8.09
CA ALA A 367 -14.03 -25.06 7.66
C ALA A 367 -14.48 -24.19 8.83
N PRO A 368 -15.02 -22.98 8.61
CA PRO A 368 -15.56 -22.16 9.68
C PRO A 368 -16.66 -22.89 10.45
N HIS A 369 -16.87 -22.55 11.70
CA HIS A 369 -17.85 -23.19 12.58
C HIS A 369 -19.29 -23.09 12.08
N ASP A 370 -19.62 -22.05 11.30
CA ASP A 370 -20.93 -21.81 10.70
C ASP A 370 -21.27 -22.74 9.52
N ILE A 371 -20.32 -23.57 9.08
CA ILE A 371 -20.59 -24.63 8.08
C ILE A 371 -21.69 -25.60 8.52
N LEU A 372 -21.96 -25.66 9.82
CA LEU A 372 -23.05 -26.44 10.42
C LEU A 372 -24.43 -25.80 10.24
N ALA A 373 -24.49 -24.54 9.86
CA ALA A 373 -25.75 -23.83 9.67
C ALA A 373 -26.56 -24.41 8.51
N HIS A 374 -27.86 -24.66 8.74
CA HIS A 374 -28.76 -25.17 7.70
C HIS A 374 -29.19 -24.05 6.76
N GLU A 375 -29.13 -24.32 5.46
CA GLU A 375 -29.66 -23.40 4.47
C GLU A 375 -31.19 -23.52 4.38
N TYR A 376 -31.86 -22.39 4.45
CA TYR A 376 -33.34 -22.33 4.43
C TYR A 376 -33.94 -22.96 3.16
N SER A 377 -33.27 -22.87 2.02
CA SER A 377 -33.75 -23.37 0.73
C SER A 377 -33.67 -24.89 0.59
N THR A 378 -32.66 -25.52 1.20
CA THR A 378 -32.39 -26.95 1.05
C THR A 378 -32.67 -27.76 2.31
N GLY A 379 -32.78 -27.12 3.47
CA GLY A 379 -32.90 -27.76 4.77
C GLY A 379 -31.64 -28.54 5.20
N MET A 380 -30.54 -28.42 4.44
CA MET A 380 -29.29 -29.11 4.67
C MET A 380 -28.18 -28.13 5.09
N SER A 381 -27.23 -28.61 5.89
CA SER A 381 -26.04 -27.84 6.17
C SER A 381 -25.06 -27.87 4.99
N ARG A 382 -24.18 -26.87 4.90
CA ARG A 382 -23.08 -26.91 3.90
C ARG A 382 -22.15 -28.09 4.14
N GLN A 383 -21.97 -28.52 5.39
CA GLN A 383 -21.21 -29.72 5.76
C GLN A 383 -21.85 -30.99 5.17
N ASP A 384 -23.19 -31.14 5.29
CA ASP A 384 -23.88 -32.30 4.74
C ASP A 384 -23.86 -32.34 3.22
N SER A 385 -23.96 -31.15 2.60
CA SER A 385 -23.82 -30.98 1.16
C SER A 385 -22.43 -31.40 0.67
N ALA A 386 -21.37 -30.98 1.34
CA ALA A 386 -20.01 -31.37 1.02
C ALA A 386 -19.78 -32.90 1.22
N ARG A 387 -20.34 -33.47 2.30
CA ARG A 387 -20.23 -34.88 2.59
C ARG A 387 -20.88 -35.74 1.49
N LYS A 388 -22.05 -35.34 0.96
CA LYS A 388 -22.70 -35.98 -0.18
C LYS A 388 -21.82 -35.93 -1.45
N LEU A 389 -21.03 -34.87 -1.59
CA LEU A 389 -20.09 -34.73 -2.69
C LEU A 389 -18.74 -35.38 -2.41
N GLY A 390 -18.60 -36.12 -1.29
CA GLY A 390 -17.42 -36.92 -0.96
C GLY A 390 -16.26 -36.15 -0.35
N LEU A 391 -16.53 -35.03 0.38
CA LEU A 391 -15.55 -34.33 1.18
C LEU A 391 -16.13 -34.01 2.56
N SER A 392 -15.41 -34.38 3.62
CA SER A 392 -15.86 -34.20 5.01
C SER A 392 -15.11 -33.05 5.64
N PHE A 393 -15.84 -31.98 6.01
CA PHE A 393 -15.28 -30.87 6.75
C PHE A 393 -15.25 -31.12 8.26
N ILE A 394 -14.23 -30.59 8.89
CA ILE A 394 -14.12 -30.46 10.35
C ILE A 394 -14.40 -28.99 10.69
N PRO A 395 -15.47 -28.70 11.44
CA PRO A 395 -15.71 -27.34 11.88
C PRO A 395 -14.61 -26.84 12.82
N SER A 396 -14.08 -25.65 12.58
CA SER A 396 -13.13 -25.01 13.50
C SER A 396 -13.80 -24.65 14.81
N PRO A 397 -13.09 -24.62 15.96
CA PRO A 397 -13.61 -24.09 17.19
C PRO A 397 -14.11 -22.65 17.02
N ARG A 398 -15.23 -22.33 17.70
CA ARG A 398 -15.70 -20.96 17.76
C ARG A 398 -14.84 -20.14 18.69
N VAL A 399 -14.09 -19.18 18.13
CA VAL A 399 -13.19 -18.30 18.85
C VAL A 399 -13.45 -16.87 18.40
N GLU A 400 -13.44 -15.93 19.34
CA GLU A 400 -13.53 -14.50 19.04
C GLU A 400 -12.40 -14.05 18.10
N ILE A 401 -12.64 -12.97 17.35
CA ILE A 401 -11.72 -12.52 16.29
C ILE A 401 -10.31 -12.20 16.82
N LEU A 402 -10.22 -11.43 17.92
CA LEU A 402 -8.90 -11.00 18.45
C LEU A 402 -8.09 -12.18 19.01
N PRO A 403 -8.61 -13.09 19.86
CA PRO A 403 -7.89 -14.31 20.23
C PRO A 403 -7.50 -15.18 19.04
N GLY A 404 -8.34 -15.24 18.00
CA GLY A 404 -8.00 -15.94 16.75
C GLY A 404 -6.83 -15.29 16.00
N ILE A 405 -6.77 -13.95 15.98
CA ILE A 405 -5.63 -13.19 15.44
C ILE A 405 -4.35 -13.47 16.23
N ASP A 406 -4.43 -13.55 17.56
CA ASP A 406 -3.28 -13.85 18.39
C ASP A 406 -2.79 -15.30 18.20
N ALA A 407 -3.70 -16.23 17.93
CA ALA A 407 -3.34 -17.59 17.53
C ALA A 407 -2.50 -17.58 16.22
N VAL A 408 -2.92 -16.81 15.21
CA VAL A 408 -2.13 -16.64 13.97
C VAL A 408 -0.75 -16.07 14.27
N ARG A 409 -0.65 -14.99 15.07
CA ARG A 409 0.63 -14.38 15.44
C ARG A 409 1.60 -15.37 16.08
N SER A 410 1.11 -16.22 16.95
CA SER A 410 1.92 -17.23 17.64
C SER A 410 2.43 -18.34 16.71
N VAL A 411 1.66 -18.66 15.67
CA VAL A 411 1.92 -19.77 14.74
C VAL A 411 2.81 -19.35 13.56
N LEU A 412 2.76 -18.08 13.14
CA LEU A 412 3.50 -17.56 11.99
C LEU A 412 5.03 -17.77 12.07
N SER A 413 5.60 -17.87 13.27
CA SER A 413 7.03 -18.18 13.47
C SER A 413 7.43 -19.58 12.97
N ARG A 414 6.46 -20.48 12.77
CA ARG A 414 6.66 -21.86 12.29
C ARG A 414 6.17 -22.07 10.86
N CYS A 415 5.61 -21.03 10.22
CA CYS A 415 5.04 -21.14 8.87
C CYS A 415 6.11 -20.91 7.81
N TRP A 416 6.08 -21.75 6.78
CA TRP A 416 6.80 -21.61 5.52
C TRP A 416 5.79 -21.42 4.40
N PHE A 417 6.05 -20.51 3.48
CA PHE A 417 5.11 -20.14 2.42
C PHE A 417 5.76 -20.39 1.04
N ASP A 418 5.09 -21.10 0.16
CA ASP A 418 5.55 -21.17 -1.23
C ASP A 418 5.42 -19.77 -1.89
N GLU A 419 6.54 -19.21 -2.31
CA GLU A 419 6.62 -17.83 -2.80
C GLU A 419 5.64 -17.53 -3.95
N LYS A 420 5.44 -18.48 -4.86
CA LYS A 420 4.62 -18.29 -6.05
C LYS A 420 3.17 -18.67 -5.82
N LYS A 421 2.92 -19.86 -5.23
CA LYS A 421 1.59 -20.43 -5.07
C LYS A 421 0.81 -19.83 -3.90
N THR A 422 1.48 -19.13 -2.97
CA THR A 422 0.84 -18.48 -1.83
C THR A 422 0.97 -16.96 -1.86
N ALA A 423 1.37 -16.37 -3.00
CA ALA A 423 1.59 -14.93 -3.12
C ALA A 423 0.37 -14.08 -2.70
N GLY A 424 -0.86 -14.53 -3.04
CA GLY A 424 -2.11 -13.89 -2.62
C GLY A 424 -2.32 -13.91 -1.11
N LEU A 425 -2.09 -15.06 -0.47
CA LEU A 425 -2.16 -15.24 0.98
C LEU A 425 -1.11 -14.38 1.71
N VAL A 426 0.14 -14.41 1.25
CA VAL A 426 1.22 -13.57 1.82
C VAL A 426 0.84 -12.11 1.74
N LYS A 427 0.38 -11.63 0.57
CA LYS A 427 -0.11 -10.26 0.39
C LYS A 427 -1.26 -9.94 1.35
N ALA A 428 -2.21 -10.85 1.52
CA ALA A 428 -3.34 -10.66 2.43
C ALA A 428 -2.89 -10.55 3.89
N LEU A 429 -2.01 -11.44 4.38
CA LEU A 429 -1.50 -11.39 5.74
C LEU A 429 -0.67 -10.12 6.03
N GLU A 430 0.10 -9.65 5.05
CA GLU A 430 0.86 -8.39 5.17
C GLU A 430 -0.04 -7.16 5.29
N ASN A 431 -1.27 -7.23 4.74
CA ASN A 431 -2.19 -6.09 4.59
C ASN A 431 -3.48 -6.21 5.39
N TYR A 432 -3.65 -7.23 6.21
CA TYR A 432 -4.79 -7.38 7.10
C TYR A 432 -4.70 -6.37 8.24
N THR A 433 -5.58 -5.36 8.21
CA THR A 433 -5.53 -4.19 9.08
C THR A 433 -6.79 -4.02 9.89
N LYS A 434 -6.69 -3.22 10.94
CA LYS A 434 -7.82 -2.68 11.70
C LYS A 434 -8.64 -1.72 10.84
N GLU A 435 -9.91 -1.56 11.17
CA GLU A 435 -10.76 -0.51 10.61
C GLU A 435 -10.39 0.85 11.23
N TRP A 436 -10.32 1.90 10.41
CA TRP A 436 -10.11 3.27 10.89
C TRP A 436 -11.43 3.94 11.23
N ASP A 437 -11.54 4.57 12.42
CA ASP A 437 -12.69 5.36 12.84
C ASP A 437 -12.39 6.86 12.65
N ASP A 438 -12.97 7.46 11.62
CA ASP A 438 -12.76 8.89 11.31
C ASP A 438 -13.28 9.83 12.40
N LYS A 439 -14.37 9.46 13.06
CA LYS A 439 -14.97 10.32 14.09
C LYS A 439 -14.13 10.40 15.35
N ARG A 440 -13.46 9.27 15.68
CA ARG A 440 -12.61 9.16 16.87
C ARG A 440 -11.12 9.36 16.55
N ALA A 441 -10.76 9.43 15.29
CA ALA A 441 -9.37 9.50 14.79
C ALA A 441 -8.47 8.39 15.38
N CYS A 442 -9.00 7.15 15.45
CA CYS A 442 -8.30 6.00 16.01
C CYS A 442 -8.64 4.71 15.26
N TRP A 443 -7.79 3.70 15.43
CA TRP A 443 -8.04 2.35 14.93
C TRP A 443 -9.05 1.62 15.83
N ARG A 444 -10.07 1.03 15.22
CA ARG A 444 -11.00 0.11 15.91
C ARG A 444 -10.28 -1.19 16.26
N SER A 445 -10.83 -1.93 17.20
CA SER A 445 -10.35 -3.30 17.50
C SER A 445 -10.79 -4.31 16.44
N SER A 446 -11.83 -4.01 15.65
CA SER A 446 -12.31 -4.86 14.57
C SER A 446 -11.42 -4.74 13.33
N PRO A 447 -11.19 -5.84 12.59
CA PRO A 447 -10.52 -5.79 11.30
C PRO A 447 -11.40 -5.09 10.26
N LEU A 448 -10.72 -4.40 9.33
CA LEU A 448 -11.35 -3.89 8.12
C LEU A 448 -11.73 -5.09 7.23
N HIS A 449 -13.03 -5.19 6.90
CA HIS A 449 -13.50 -6.20 5.96
C HIS A 449 -13.24 -5.73 4.54
N ASN A 450 -12.31 -6.37 3.86
CA ASN A 450 -11.90 -6.08 2.48
C ASN A 450 -11.35 -7.33 1.80
N GLN A 451 -10.79 -7.20 0.60
CA GLN A 451 -10.19 -8.28 -0.18
C GLN A 451 -9.10 -9.10 0.54
N TYR A 452 -8.57 -8.66 1.67
CA TYR A 452 -7.55 -9.36 2.45
C TYR A 452 -8.13 -10.21 3.58
N SER A 453 -9.43 -10.04 3.86
CA SER A 453 -10.10 -10.70 4.99
C SER A 453 -10.21 -12.20 4.81
N HIS A 454 -10.54 -12.66 3.61
CA HIS A 454 -10.84 -14.07 3.36
C HIS A 454 -9.66 -15.00 3.60
N TYR A 455 -8.50 -14.66 3.06
CA TYR A 455 -7.26 -15.41 3.34
C TYR A 455 -6.85 -15.31 4.82
N ALA A 456 -7.02 -14.14 5.45
CA ALA A 456 -6.69 -13.96 6.86
C ALA A 456 -7.61 -14.81 7.77
N ASP A 457 -8.90 -14.93 7.41
CA ASP A 457 -9.87 -15.75 8.12
C ASP A 457 -9.61 -17.25 7.89
N ALA A 458 -9.30 -17.68 6.67
CA ALA A 458 -8.86 -19.05 6.41
C ALA A 458 -7.59 -19.40 7.22
N MET A 459 -6.62 -18.49 7.29
CA MET A 459 -5.42 -18.66 8.12
C MET A 459 -5.75 -18.73 9.61
N ARG A 460 -6.72 -17.95 10.08
CA ARG A 460 -7.21 -18.00 11.46
C ARG A 460 -7.83 -19.35 11.78
N TYR A 461 -8.68 -19.89 10.88
CA TYR A 461 -9.27 -21.23 11.05
C TYR A 461 -8.22 -22.33 11.06
N LEU A 462 -7.18 -22.22 10.22
CA LEU A 462 -6.02 -23.11 10.28
C LEU A 462 -5.40 -23.09 11.68
N CYS A 463 -5.02 -21.90 12.16
CA CYS A 463 -4.24 -21.75 13.39
C CYS A 463 -5.01 -22.20 14.64
N ILE A 464 -6.30 -21.86 14.75
CA ILE A 464 -7.11 -22.26 15.92
C ILE A 464 -7.45 -23.77 15.90
N SER A 465 -7.30 -24.44 14.78
CA SER A 465 -7.59 -25.87 14.61
C SER A 465 -6.34 -26.77 14.66
N LEU A 466 -5.14 -26.21 14.87
CA LEU A 466 -3.90 -27.01 14.90
C LEU A 466 -3.90 -28.10 15.96
N GLY A 467 -4.59 -27.92 17.10
CA GLY A 467 -4.75 -28.95 18.12
C GLY A 467 -5.62 -30.15 17.68
N ILE A 468 -6.37 -30.02 16.58
CA ILE A 468 -7.19 -31.09 16.00
C ILE A 468 -6.42 -31.83 14.90
N VAL A 469 -5.43 -31.17 14.28
CA VAL A 469 -4.61 -31.68 13.20
C VAL A 469 -3.28 -32.14 13.76
N GLU A 470 -3.05 -33.45 13.76
CA GLU A 470 -1.79 -34.03 14.25
C GLU A 470 -0.84 -34.32 13.08
N PRO A 471 0.49 -34.17 13.27
CA PRO A 471 1.46 -34.57 12.25
C PRO A 471 1.38 -36.08 12.02
N LYS A 472 1.13 -36.50 10.78
CA LYS A 472 1.15 -37.88 10.37
C LYS A 472 2.04 -38.04 9.16
N THR A 473 2.90 -39.05 9.15
CA THR A 473 3.61 -39.47 7.96
C THR A 473 2.74 -40.48 7.19
N TYR A 474 2.60 -40.29 5.91
CA TYR A 474 1.92 -41.22 5.02
C TYR A 474 2.97 -42.09 4.29
N ASN A 475 2.82 -43.41 4.35
CA ASN A 475 3.69 -44.32 3.63
C ASN A 475 2.96 -44.87 2.39
N PRO A 476 3.29 -44.40 1.17
CA PRO A 476 2.61 -44.83 -0.07
C PRO A 476 2.68 -46.33 -0.33
N GLY A 477 3.67 -47.02 0.27
CA GLY A 477 3.84 -48.46 0.13
C GLY A 477 2.81 -49.35 0.85
N THR A 478 1.97 -48.80 1.74
CA THR A 478 0.99 -49.55 2.54
C THR A 478 -0.37 -49.73 1.84
N LEU A 479 -0.62 -49.09 0.69
CA LEU A 479 -1.85 -49.27 -0.10
C LEU A 479 -1.85 -50.52 -0.99
N GLY A 480 -0.75 -51.29 -1.02
CA GLY A 480 -0.63 -52.55 -1.80
C GLY A 480 -1.30 -53.80 -1.22
N GLY A 481 -1.94 -53.72 -0.02
CA GLY A 481 -2.38 -54.84 0.78
C GLY A 481 -3.88 -55.14 0.80
N LEU A 482 -4.72 -54.49 -0.02
CA LEU A 482 -6.17 -54.78 -0.06
C LEU A 482 -6.65 -55.17 -1.46
N ARG A 483 -6.14 -56.27 -1.99
CA ARG A 483 -6.81 -57.08 -3.01
C ARG A 483 -6.77 -58.54 -2.60
N SER A 484 -7.68 -58.94 -1.76
CA SER A 484 -8.19 -60.31 -1.73
C SER A 484 -9.71 -60.24 -1.73
N SER A 485 -10.28 -60.48 -2.88
CA SER A 485 -11.70 -60.70 -3.10
C SER A 485 -12.15 -61.93 -2.30
N PRO A 486 -13.25 -61.88 -1.53
CA PRO A 486 -13.90 -63.07 -1.03
C PRO A 486 -15.07 -63.42 -1.95
N PHE A 487 -14.77 -63.96 -3.12
CA PHE A 487 -15.72 -64.77 -3.84
C PHE A 487 -14.99 -66.06 -4.27
N GLY A 488 -15.21 -67.12 -3.49
CA GLY A 488 -14.78 -68.47 -3.75
C GLY A 488 -15.49 -69.45 -2.83
N ARG A 489 -16.70 -69.89 -3.29
CA ARG A 489 -17.59 -70.97 -2.88
C ARG A 489 -18.67 -70.68 -1.89
#